data_f80d264c1e5626878f9fbed3f326ee35
#
_entry.id   f80d264c1e5626878f9fbed3f326ee35
#
_cell.length_a   1.000
_cell.length_b   1.000
_cell.length_c   1.000
_cell.angle_alpha   90.00
_cell.angle_beta   90.00
_cell.angle_gamma   90.00
#
_symmetry.space_group_name_H-M   'P 1'
#
loop_
_entity.id
_entity.type
_entity.pdbx_description
1 polymer ?
#
loop_
_entity_poly.entity_id
_entity_poly.type
_entity_poly.pdbx_seq_one_letter_code
_entity_poly.pdbx_strand_id
1 'polypeptide(L)'
;MNRTFPYKPYMTAIRLDAVSKVFEGEHLAVDELTLDIADGEFMVLLGPSGCGKTTLLRMIAGLERVTAGDVWFGRTNGTRLAPRERGVAMVFQTGALYPNRTVQENIMFPLQVAGQNDVQAGSTAAGLAQILSIESVLDRMPRTLSGGQRQRVAIGRALVRRPQVFLLDEPLSNLDATMRTELRQEIGAMTRDLNVTTLYVTHDQVEALTLADRIAVMRDGRIEDVGTPTQVYNDPATAFVAGFLGTPRINLLAATVRVTAHHRVALDLGNQSISLDPTDRRSLILRHHDGADVIVGARSNAFSLTDDAPNQLTGTIRAFEFHGQQSIAFVHCGIEVVDPDRVGRAAPAHASPAADRTPSFLSRLRSRAGLGAPPPPAPEPHGATHRRADVVVELPVDTELARGTRVHLALDTSRIHIFDQTGHRVDRITR
;
A
#
# COMPACT_ATOMS: atom_id res chain seq x y z
N MET A 1 -25.62 14.05 19.28
CA MET A 1 -26.81 14.24 18.42
C MET A 1 -26.72 13.22 17.28
N ASN A 2 -27.57 12.17 17.30
CA ASN A 2 -27.62 11.17 16.24
C ASN A 2 -28.08 11.82 14.92
N ARG A 3 -27.14 12.01 13.99
CA ARG A 3 -27.43 12.47 12.63
C ARG A 3 -27.89 11.27 11.80
N THR A 4 -29.15 10.87 11.93
CA THR A 4 -29.70 9.79 11.12
C THR A 4 -30.02 10.31 9.72
N PHE A 5 -29.27 9.81 8.72
CA PHE A 5 -29.65 9.97 7.31
C PHE A 5 -30.99 9.23 7.08
N PRO A 6 -31.99 9.87 6.47
CA PRO A 6 -33.32 9.30 6.37
C PRO A 6 -33.46 8.18 5.32
N TYR A 7 -32.40 7.62 4.79
CA TYR A 7 -32.46 6.58 3.75
C TYR A 7 -31.24 5.67 3.80
N LYS A 8 -31.46 4.34 3.91
CA LYS A 8 -30.39 3.35 3.70
C LYS A 8 -30.11 3.30 2.18
N PRO A 9 -28.88 3.57 1.71
CA PRO A 9 -28.50 3.25 0.34
C PRO A 9 -28.59 1.72 0.14
N TYR A 10 -28.99 1.28 -1.05
CA TYR A 10 -28.81 -0.12 -1.42
C TYR A 10 -27.32 -0.36 -1.56
N MET A 11 -26.70 -0.97 -0.55
CA MET A 11 -25.31 -1.36 -0.57
C MET A 11 -25.09 -2.42 -1.64
N THR A 12 -23.90 -2.45 -2.20
CA THR A 12 -23.59 -3.38 -3.28
C THR A 12 -22.14 -3.87 -3.13
N ALA A 13 -21.98 -5.19 -2.95
CA ALA A 13 -20.69 -5.83 -3.00
C ALA A 13 -20.03 -5.63 -4.37
N ILE A 14 -18.70 -5.57 -4.40
CA ILE A 14 -17.93 -5.57 -5.64
C ILE A 14 -17.15 -6.88 -5.71
N ARG A 15 -17.25 -7.59 -6.84
CA ARG A 15 -16.37 -8.71 -7.13
C ARG A 15 -15.62 -8.46 -8.44
N LEU A 16 -14.32 -8.59 -8.36
CA LEU A 16 -13.41 -8.59 -9.49
C LEU A 16 -13.02 -10.04 -9.74
N ASP A 17 -13.23 -10.54 -10.96
CA ASP A 17 -13.01 -11.92 -11.33
C ASP A 17 -11.98 -11.98 -12.45
N ALA A 18 -10.74 -12.32 -12.11
CA ALA A 18 -9.58 -12.40 -13.01
C ALA A 18 -9.43 -11.16 -13.94
N VAL A 19 -9.61 -9.96 -13.37
CA VAL A 19 -9.61 -8.72 -14.15
C VAL A 19 -8.21 -8.38 -14.62
N SER A 20 -8.06 -8.15 -15.93
CA SER A 20 -6.79 -7.75 -16.54
C SER A 20 -6.93 -6.48 -17.38
N LYS A 21 -5.85 -5.68 -17.41
CA LYS A 21 -5.72 -4.51 -18.25
C LYS A 21 -4.39 -4.46 -18.96
N VAL A 22 -4.44 -4.49 -20.28
CA VAL A 22 -3.30 -4.27 -21.17
C VAL A 22 -3.55 -2.95 -21.91
N PHE A 23 -2.61 -2.03 -21.86
CA PHE A 23 -2.61 -0.80 -22.66
C PHE A 23 -1.89 -1.00 -23.99
N GLU A 24 -2.06 -0.07 -24.93
CA GLU A 24 -1.33 -0.03 -26.18
C GLU A 24 0.18 -0.11 -25.91
N GLY A 25 0.91 -0.93 -26.68
CA GLY A 25 2.34 -1.21 -26.46
C GLY A 25 2.61 -2.36 -25.47
N GLU A 26 1.61 -3.22 -25.24
CA GLU A 26 1.72 -4.44 -24.41
C GLU A 26 2.04 -4.19 -22.94
N HIS A 27 1.78 -2.98 -22.43
CA HIS A 27 1.96 -2.70 -21.01
C HIS A 27 0.82 -3.30 -20.18
N LEU A 28 1.14 -4.35 -19.43
CA LEU A 28 0.22 -5.03 -18.52
C LEU A 28 0.16 -4.24 -17.20
N ALA A 29 -0.95 -3.52 -16.98
CA ALA A 29 -1.14 -2.66 -15.82
C ALA A 29 -1.88 -3.35 -14.65
N VAL A 30 -2.75 -4.32 -14.98
CA VAL A 30 -3.45 -5.18 -14.02
C VAL A 30 -3.48 -6.59 -14.59
N ASP A 31 -3.14 -7.59 -13.77
CA ASP A 31 -2.87 -8.95 -14.19
C ASP A 31 -3.70 -9.96 -13.39
N GLU A 32 -4.73 -10.54 -14.04
CA GLU A 32 -5.65 -11.57 -13.52
C GLU A 32 -6.11 -11.31 -12.08
N LEU A 33 -6.39 -10.05 -11.74
CA LEU A 33 -6.68 -9.63 -10.38
C LEU A 33 -8.07 -10.09 -9.96
N THR A 34 -8.13 -10.85 -8.86
CA THR A 34 -9.36 -11.30 -8.21
C THR A 34 -9.46 -10.68 -6.83
N LEU A 35 -10.59 -10.03 -6.52
CA LEU A 35 -10.84 -9.38 -5.23
C LEU A 35 -12.33 -9.29 -4.95
N ASP A 36 -12.73 -9.69 -3.75
CA ASP A 36 -14.08 -9.51 -3.24
C ASP A 36 -14.12 -8.40 -2.18
N ILE A 37 -15.04 -7.44 -2.35
CA ILE A 37 -15.31 -6.35 -1.41
C ILE A 37 -16.76 -6.50 -0.97
N ALA A 38 -16.98 -6.67 0.33
CA ALA A 38 -18.32 -6.90 0.88
C ALA A 38 -19.19 -5.63 0.87
N ASP A 39 -20.50 -5.80 1.03
CA ASP A 39 -21.42 -4.68 1.20
C ASP A 39 -21.03 -3.82 2.40
N GLY A 40 -20.90 -2.50 2.20
CA GLY A 40 -20.57 -1.53 3.25
C GLY A 40 -19.11 -1.61 3.73
N GLU A 41 -18.27 -2.46 3.16
CA GLU A 41 -16.85 -2.59 3.50
C GLU A 41 -16.04 -1.37 3.06
N PHE A 42 -15.13 -0.94 3.93
CA PHE A 42 -14.09 0.03 3.60
C PHE A 42 -12.81 -0.72 3.21
N MET A 43 -12.65 -0.99 1.92
CA MET A 43 -11.46 -1.62 1.34
C MET A 43 -10.43 -0.57 0.97
N VAL A 44 -9.19 -0.73 1.44
CA VAL A 44 -8.07 0.10 0.99
C VAL A 44 -7.17 -0.68 0.03
N LEU A 45 -6.92 -0.09 -1.12
CA LEU A 45 -5.97 -0.57 -2.11
C LEU A 45 -4.65 0.17 -1.92
N LEU A 46 -3.65 -0.51 -1.40
CA LEU A 46 -2.35 0.02 -1.03
C LEU A 46 -1.25 -0.54 -1.95
N GLY A 47 -0.21 0.23 -2.21
CA GLY A 47 0.93 -0.24 -3.01
C GLY A 47 1.78 0.90 -3.55
N PRO A 48 2.95 0.61 -4.14
CA PRO A 48 3.84 1.63 -4.70
C PRO A 48 3.21 2.36 -5.89
N SER A 49 3.77 3.51 -6.23
CA SER A 49 3.35 4.27 -7.41
C SER A 49 3.53 3.44 -8.68
N GLY A 50 2.55 3.50 -9.58
CA GLY A 50 2.60 2.77 -10.86
C GLY A 50 2.20 1.28 -10.80
N CYS A 51 1.85 0.70 -9.64
CA CYS A 51 1.48 -0.72 -9.55
C CYS A 51 0.07 -1.07 -10.07
N GLY A 52 -0.69 -0.11 -10.62
CA GLY A 52 -1.99 -0.37 -11.24
C GLY A 52 -3.23 0.05 -10.45
N LYS A 53 -3.12 0.61 -9.23
CA LYS A 53 -4.26 0.98 -8.34
C LYS A 53 -5.29 1.90 -9.00
N THR A 54 -4.84 3.03 -9.53
CA THR A 54 -5.73 4.00 -10.23
C THR A 54 -6.35 3.38 -11.48
N THR A 55 -5.63 2.53 -12.20
CA THR A 55 -6.16 1.79 -13.36
C THR A 55 -7.30 0.87 -12.94
N LEU A 56 -7.11 0.10 -11.85
CA LEU A 56 -8.14 -0.78 -11.31
C LEU A 56 -9.37 0.02 -10.87
N LEU A 57 -9.15 1.12 -10.15
CA LEU A 57 -10.25 2.00 -9.72
C LEU A 57 -11.04 2.55 -10.91
N ARG A 58 -10.36 2.98 -11.98
CA ARG A 58 -11.00 3.46 -13.21
C ARG A 58 -11.75 2.37 -13.95
N MET A 59 -11.27 1.12 -13.93
CA MET A 59 -11.99 -0.02 -14.51
C MET A 59 -13.29 -0.29 -13.75
N ILE A 60 -13.27 -0.23 -12.41
CA ILE A 60 -14.48 -0.35 -11.58
C ILE A 60 -15.45 0.78 -11.87
N ALA A 61 -14.97 2.02 -11.99
CA ALA A 61 -15.79 3.18 -12.35
C ALA A 61 -16.37 3.12 -13.78
N GLY A 62 -15.82 2.26 -14.65
CA GLY A 62 -16.19 2.20 -16.08
C GLY A 62 -15.56 3.28 -16.94
N LEU A 63 -14.57 4.00 -16.39
CA LEU A 63 -13.80 5.03 -17.09
C LEU A 63 -12.67 4.42 -17.91
N GLU A 64 -12.28 3.19 -17.61
CA GLU A 64 -11.31 2.38 -18.33
C GLU A 64 -11.89 1.02 -18.66
N ARG A 65 -11.66 0.53 -19.89
CA ARG A 65 -12.17 -0.78 -20.29
C ARG A 65 -11.33 -1.91 -19.75
N VAL A 66 -11.98 -2.95 -19.27
CA VAL A 66 -11.36 -4.23 -18.90
C VAL A 66 -10.93 -4.95 -20.17
N THR A 67 -9.69 -5.48 -20.21
CA THR A 67 -9.18 -6.27 -21.34
C THR A 67 -9.65 -7.71 -21.23
N ALA A 68 -9.63 -8.30 -20.01
CA ALA A 68 -10.12 -9.64 -19.71
C ALA A 68 -10.67 -9.69 -18.28
N GLY A 69 -11.53 -10.68 -18.01
CA GLY A 69 -12.20 -10.84 -16.73
C GLY A 69 -13.43 -9.97 -16.57
N ASP A 70 -14.05 -10.00 -15.38
CA ASP A 70 -15.34 -9.40 -15.12
C ASP A 70 -15.37 -8.57 -13.84
N VAL A 71 -16.15 -7.45 -13.87
CA VAL A 71 -16.47 -6.60 -12.73
C VAL A 71 -17.95 -6.77 -12.39
N TRP A 72 -18.24 -7.18 -11.16
CA TRP A 72 -19.59 -7.42 -10.69
C TRP A 72 -19.99 -6.44 -9.60
N PHE A 73 -21.22 -5.96 -9.65
CA PHE A 73 -21.87 -5.17 -8.60
C PHE A 73 -23.03 -5.99 -8.06
N GLY A 74 -22.85 -6.61 -6.87
CA GLY A 74 -23.77 -7.61 -6.36
C GLY A 74 -23.96 -8.77 -7.36
N ARG A 75 -25.17 -8.90 -7.92
CA ARG A 75 -25.50 -9.92 -8.93
C ARG A 75 -25.40 -9.43 -10.37
N THR A 76 -25.08 -8.16 -10.57
CA THR A 76 -25.08 -7.54 -11.91
C THR A 76 -23.66 -7.51 -12.47
N ASN A 77 -23.44 -8.10 -13.63
CA ASN A 77 -22.19 -7.93 -14.36
C ASN A 77 -22.11 -6.51 -14.93
N GLY A 78 -21.21 -5.71 -14.38
CA GLY A 78 -21.00 -4.31 -14.73
C GLY A 78 -19.91 -4.08 -15.75
N THR A 79 -19.22 -5.13 -16.23
CA THR A 79 -18.02 -5.03 -17.09
C THR A 79 -18.25 -4.13 -18.31
N ARG A 80 -19.44 -4.23 -18.94
CA ARG A 80 -19.80 -3.46 -20.14
C ARG A 80 -20.73 -2.28 -19.89
N LEU A 81 -21.17 -2.07 -18.64
CA LEU A 81 -22.03 -0.95 -18.28
C LEU A 81 -21.27 0.37 -18.40
N ALA A 82 -21.96 1.40 -18.89
CA ALA A 82 -21.44 2.75 -18.88
C ALA A 82 -21.29 3.27 -17.44
N PRO A 83 -20.36 4.22 -17.15
CA PRO A 83 -20.13 4.73 -15.79
C PRO A 83 -21.41 5.17 -15.06
N ARG A 84 -22.33 5.85 -15.77
CA ARG A 84 -23.61 6.32 -15.21
C ARG A 84 -24.56 5.20 -14.75
N GLU A 85 -24.36 3.98 -15.24
CA GLU A 85 -25.24 2.81 -14.99
C GLU A 85 -24.74 1.94 -13.85
N ARG A 86 -23.50 2.18 -13.36
CA ARG A 86 -22.82 1.36 -12.33
C ARG A 86 -23.21 1.76 -10.90
N GLY A 87 -23.96 2.87 -10.69
CA GLY A 87 -24.28 3.35 -9.35
C GLY A 87 -23.08 3.80 -8.52
N VAL A 88 -21.95 4.10 -9.15
CA VAL A 88 -20.70 4.51 -8.50
C VAL A 88 -20.55 6.03 -8.46
N ALA A 89 -19.86 6.53 -7.43
CA ALA A 89 -19.32 7.88 -7.43
C ALA A 89 -17.82 7.83 -7.20
N MET A 90 -17.06 8.71 -7.86
CA MET A 90 -15.61 8.75 -7.79
C MET A 90 -15.11 10.14 -7.42
N VAL A 91 -14.18 10.19 -6.48
CA VAL A 91 -13.38 11.38 -6.15
C VAL A 91 -11.99 11.17 -6.74
N PHE A 92 -11.59 12.08 -7.61
CA PHE A 92 -10.27 12.07 -8.25
C PHE A 92 -9.22 12.74 -7.37
N GLN A 93 -7.98 12.38 -7.54
CA GLN A 93 -6.82 12.93 -6.83
C GLN A 93 -6.75 14.47 -6.87
N THR A 94 -7.14 15.08 -7.98
CA THR A 94 -7.13 16.54 -8.14
C THR A 94 -8.36 17.24 -7.58
N GLY A 95 -9.35 16.50 -7.07
CA GLY A 95 -10.65 17.04 -6.65
C GLY A 95 -11.54 17.55 -7.78
N ALA A 96 -11.00 17.86 -8.95
CA ALA A 96 -11.63 18.21 -10.24
C ALA A 96 -12.97 19.01 -10.16
N LEU A 97 -13.03 20.08 -9.34
CA LEU A 97 -14.24 20.92 -9.22
C LEU A 97 -14.49 21.74 -10.49
N TYR A 98 -15.76 22.06 -10.74
CA TYR A 98 -16.12 22.99 -11.82
C TYR A 98 -15.67 24.41 -11.44
N PRO A 99 -14.69 25.00 -12.13
CA PRO A 99 -14.03 26.25 -11.70
C PRO A 99 -14.95 27.48 -11.80
N ASN A 100 -15.97 27.42 -12.66
CA ASN A 100 -16.93 28.49 -12.94
C ASN A 100 -18.24 28.34 -12.16
N ARG A 101 -18.28 27.49 -11.15
CA ARG A 101 -19.43 27.26 -10.28
C ARG A 101 -19.04 27.46 -8.83
N THR A 102 -19.94 28.01 -8.01
CA THR A 102 -19.78 28.10 -6.56
C THR A 102 -19.69 26.71 -5.93
N VAL A 103 -19.34 26.63 -4.65
CA VAL A 103 -19.35 25.37 -3.88
C VAL A 103 -20.74 24.75 -3.91
N GLN A 104 -21.80 25.54 -3.62
CA GLN A 104 -23.18 25.08 -3.66
C GLN A 104 -23.54 24.52 -5.03
N GLU A 105 -23.26 25.25 -6.09
CA GLU A 105 -23.54 24.79 -7.46
C GLU A 105 -22.75 23.54 -7.85
N ASN A 106 -21.50 23.39 -7.39
CA ASN A 106 -20.72 22.17 -7.57
C ASN A 106 -21.40 20.96 -6.96
N ILE A 107 -21.93 21.09 -5.73
CA ILE A 107 -22.60 20.01 -5.02
C ILE A 107 -24.00 19.74 -5.64
N MET A 108 -24.74 20.78 -6.04
CA MET A 108 -26.08 20.65 -6.65
C MET A 108 -26.05 20.02 -8.04
N PHE A 109 -25.03 20.29 -8.83
CA PHE A 109 -24.96 19.94 -10.25
C PHE A 109 -25.35 18.48 -10.57
N PRO A 110 -24.83 17.45 -9.87
CA PRO A 110 -25.23 16.06 -10.13
C PRO A 110 -26.73 15.80 -9.93
N LEU A 111 -27.40 16.52 -9.01
CA LEU A 111 -28.84 16.42 -8.76
C LEU A 111 -29.64 17.10 -9.88
N GLN A 112 -29.19 18.26 -10.31
CA GLN A 112 -29.80 18.98 -11.44
C GLN A 112 -29.75 18.15 -12.74
N VAL A 113 -28.60 17.51 -13.03
CA VAL A 113 -28.44 16.57 -14.16
C VAL A 113 -29.38 15.36 -14.02
N ALA A 114 -29.69 14.95 -12.78
CA ALA A 114 -30.67 13.89 -12.51
C ALA A 114 -32.14 14.36 -12.57
N GLY A 115 -32.40 15.65 -12.91
CA GLY A 115 -33.74 16.20 -13.07
C GLY A 115 -34.38 16.72 -11.79
N GLN A 116 -33.64 16.87 -10.68
CA GLN A 116 -34.17 17.51 -9.48
C GLN A 116 -34.29 19.02 -9.68
N ASN A 117 -35.36 19.64 -9.12
CA ASN A 117 -35.50 21.08 -9.12
C ASN A 117 -34.50 21.77 -8.18
N ASP A 118 -34.20 23.06 -8.42
CA ASP A 118 -33.15 23.81 -7.70
C ASP A 118 -33.42 23.91 -6.20
N VAL A 119 -34.67 23.98 -5.76
CA VAL A 119 -35.04 24.08 -4.34
C VAL A 119 -34.68 22.78 -3.60
N GLN A 120 -35.04 21.63 -4.17
CA GLN A 120 -34.70 20.32 -3.60
C GLN A 120 -33.21 20.06 -3.63
N ALA A 121 -32.52 20.34 -4.77
CA ALA A 121 -31.10 20.20 -4.92
C ALA A 121 -30.35 21.11 -3.92
N GLY A 122 -30.79 22.36 -3.73
CA GLY A 122 -30.23 23.31 -2.77
C GLY A 122 -30.36 22.84 -1.33
N SER A 123 -31.54 22.35 -0.94
CA SER A 123 -31.78 21.81 0.40
C SER A 123 -30.88 20.59 0.69
N THR A 124 -30.73 19.67 -0.29
CA THR A 124 -29.85 18.49 -0.16
C THR A 124 -28.39 18.90 -0.06
N ALA A 125 -27.95 19.87 -0.90
CA ALA A 125 -26.58 20.38 -0.86
C ALA A 125 -26.26 21.07 0.46
N ALA A 126 -27.19 21.88 1.01
CA ALA A 126 -27.01 22.53 2.31
C ALA A 126 -26.90 21.53 3.46
N GLY A 127 -27.74 20.49 3.48
CA GLY A 127 -27.65 19.42 4.47
C GLY A 127 -26.31 18.67 4.41
N LEU A 128 -25.81 18.40 3.21
CA LEU A 128 -24.51 17.75 3.03
C LEU A 128 -23.34 18.68 3.41
N ALA A 129 -23.46 19.99 3.11
CA ALA A 129 -22.48 20.97 3.51
C ALA A 129 -22.29 21.04 5.04
N GLN A 130 -23.38 20.91 5.81
CA GLN A 130 -23.31 20.82 7.28
C GLN A 130 -22.53 19.59 7.74
N ILE A 131 -22.72 18.45 7.11
CA ILE A 131 -21.99 17.21 7.46
C ILE A 131 -20.49 17.36 7.19
N LEU A 132 -20.16 18.03 6.09
CA LEU A 132 -18.80 18.25 5.64
C LEU A 132 -18.14 19.51 6.22
N SER A 133 -18.85 20.26 7.10
CA SER A 133 -18.36 21.51 7.72
C SER A 133 -17.86 22.54 6.70
N ILE A 134 -18.66 22.75 5.63
CA ILE A 134 -18.36 23.71 4.53
C ILE A 134 -19.49 24.71 4.29
N GLU A 135 -20.43 24.87 5.23
CA GLU A 135 -21.55 25.81 5.10
C GLU A 135 -21.09 27.25 4.86
N SER A 136 -20.03 27.64 5.55
CA SER A 136 -19.49 29.01 5.51
C SER A 136 -18.85 29.39 4.16
N VAL A 137 -18.69 28.43 3.26
CA VAL A 137 -18.03 28.62 1.95
C VAL A 137 -18.91 28.29 0.75
N LEU A 138 -20.23 28.06 0.95
CA LEU A 138 -21.16 27.65 -0.11
C LEU A 138 -21.19 28.60 -1.30
N ASP A 139 -21.10 29.92 -1.05
CA ASP A 139 -21.11 30.96 -2.10
C ASP A 139 -19.75 31.24 -2.71
N ARG A 140 -18.68 30.56 -2.23
CA ARG A 140 -17.32 30.80 -2.75
C ARG A 140 -17.04 30.00 -4.01
N MET A 141 -16.11 30.52 -4.82
CA MET A 141 -15.57 29.83 -5.98
C MET A 141 -14.42 28.89 -5.59
N PRO A 142 -14.20 27.76 -6.29
CA PRO A 142 -13.16 26.79 -5.99
C PRO A 142 -11.74 27.37 -5.84
N ARG A 143 -11.41 28.40 -6.60
CA ARG A 143 -10.12 29.10 -6.57
C ARG A 143 -9.80 29.80 -5.24
N THR A 144 -10.83 30.10 -4.43
CA THR A 144 -10.69 30.81 -3.14
C THR A 144 -10.66 29.86 -1.95
N LEU A 145 -10.76 28.55 -2.19
CA LEU A 145 -10.80 27.52 -1.16
C LEU A 145 -9.41 27.02 -0.78
N SER A 146 -9.23 26.60 0.48
CA SER A 146 -8.07 25.81 0.88
C SER A 146 -8.07 24.42 0.21
N GLY A 147 -6.95 23.69 0.28
CA GLY A 147 -6.86 22.32 -0.24
C GLY A 147 -7.91 21.41 0.37
N GLY A 148 -8.05 21.42 1.71
CA GLY A 148 -9.02 20.62 2.43
C GLY A 148 -10.47 21.00 2.12
N GLN A 149 -10.78 22.31 2.00
CA GLN A 149 -12.12 22.74 1.59
C GLN A 149 -12.45 22.25 0.18
N ARG A 150 -11.53 22.35 -0.78
CA ARG A 150 -11.74 21.78 -2.13
C ARG A 150 -12.02 20.28 -2.07
N GLN A 151 -11.29 19.55 -1.25
CA GLN A 151 -11.48 18.10 -1.10
C GLN A 151 -12.84 17.76 -0.51
N ARG A 152 -13.29 18.47 0.53
CA ARG A 152 -14.63 18.30 1.14
C ARG A 152 -15.74 18.58 0.12
N VAL A 153 -15.58 19.61 -0.72
CA VAL A 153 -16.54 19.91 -1.80
C VAL A 153 -16.56 18.79 -2.85
N ALA A 154 -15.41 18.22 -3.23
CA ALA A 154 -15.35 17.10 -4.17
C ALA A 154 -16.03 15.85 -3.61
N ILE A 155 -15.82 15.55 -2.32
CA ILE A 155 -16.50 14.47 -1.60
C ILE A 155 -18.02 14.74 -1.58
N GLY A 156 -18.46 15.96 -1.23
CA GLY A 156 -19.87 16.35 -1.21
C GLY A 156 -20.53 16.17 -2.57
N ARG A 157 -19.89 16.63 -3.63
CA ARG A 157 -20.40 16.45 -5.00
C ARG A 157 -20.53 14.98 -5.38
N ALA A 158 -19.62 14.12 -4.95
CA ALA A 158 -19.67 12.69 -5.22
C ALA A 158 -20.79 12.00 -4.43
N LEU A 159 -20.98 12.36 -3.16
CA LEU A 159 -21.95 11.73 -2.26
C LEU A 159 -23.39 12.22 -2.41
N VAL A 160 -23.60 13.41 -3.02
CA VAL A 160 -24.94 14.04 -3.10
C VAL A 160 -25.97 13.17 -3.81
N ARG A 161 -25.56 12.31 -4.74
CA ARG A 161 -26.40 11.32 -5.43
C ARG A 161 -26.61 10.02 -4.68
N ARG A 162 -26.03 9.86 -3.48
CA ARG A 162 -26.12 8.63 -2.66
C ARG A 162 -25.70 7.39 -3.44
N PRO A 163 -24.43 7.30 -3.83
CA PRO A 163 -23.93 6.18 -4.61
C PRO A 163 -24.01 4.88 -3.83
N GLN A 164 -24.10 3.75 -4.54
CA GLN A 164 -24.01 2.41 -3.96
C GLN A 164 -22.55 2.05 -3.64
N VAL A 165 -21.61 2.58 -4.43
CA VAL A 165 -20.17 2.38 -4.30
C VAL A 165 -19.46 3.73 -4.36
N PHE A 166 -18.54 3.95 -3.43
CA PHE A 166 -17.74 5.15 -3.32
C PHE A 166 -16.27 4.86 -3.62
N LEU A 167 -15.72 5.48 -4.64
CA LEU A 167 -14.37 5.29 -5.13
C LEU A 167 -13.53 6.54 -4.85
N LEU A 168 -12.41 6.39 -4.18
CA LEU A 168 -11.52 7.48 -3.76
C LEU A 168 -10.11 7.23 -4.30
N ASP A 169 -9.64 8.08 -5.21
CA ASP A 169 -8.30 7.98 -5.83
C ASP A 169 -7.34 8.97 -5.18
N GLU A 170 -6.53 8.51 -4.23
CA GLU A 170 -5.54 9.28 -3.47
C GLU A 170 -6.08 10.64 -2.95
N PRO A 171 -7.23 10.67 -2.26
CA PRO A 171 -7.95 11.93 -1.99
C PRO A 171 -7.19 12.87 -1.06
N LEU A 172 -6.20 12.41 -0.31
CA LEU A 172 -5.46 13.22 0.68
C LEU A 172 -4.03 13.56 0.26
N SER A 173 -3.57 13.10 -0.92
CA SER A 173 -2.18 13.24 -1.37
C SER A 173 -1.69 14.69 -1.49
N ASN A 174 -2.57 15.64 -1.81
CA ASN A 174 -2.23 17.04 -2.05
C ASN A 174 -2.41 17.96 -0.81
N LEU A 175 -2.50 17.38 0.40
CA LEU A 175 -2.76 18.10 1.64
C LEU A 175 -1.55 18.09 2.58
N ASP A 176 -1.42 19.12 3.41
CA ASP A 176 -0.46 19.13 4.51
C ASP A 176 -0.79 18.08 5.58
N ALA A 177 0.18 17.77 6.45
CA ALA A 177 0.07 16.69 7.43
C ALA A 177 -1.09 16.87 8.44
N THR A 178 -1.34 18.10 8.90
CA THR A 178 -2.40 18.40 9.88
C THR A 178 -3.76 18.17 9.23
N MET A 179 -3.99 18.80 8.08
CA MET A 179 -5.24 18.70 7.33
C MET A 179 -5.52 17.26 6.87
N ARG A 180 -4.46 16.51 6.50
CA ARG A 180 -4.57 15.09 6.14
C ARG A 180 -5.09 14.25 7.31
N THR A 181 -4.60 14.51 8.52
CA THR A 181 -5.03 13.80 9.73
C THR A 181 -6.50 14.07 10.05
N GLU A 182 -6.94 15.31 9.98
CA GLU A 182 -8.33 15.71 10.23
C GLU A 182 -9.27 15.07 9.20
N LEU A 183 -8.99 15.26 7.91
CA LEU A 183 -9.83 14.74 6.83
C LEU A 183 -9.87 13.21 6.79
N ARG A 184 -8.80 12.52 7.15
CA ARG A 184 -8.78 11.07 7.28
C ARG A 184 -9.82 10.60 8.30
N GLN A 185 -9.86 11.21 9.48
CA GLN A 185 -10.84 10.87 10.52
C GLN A 185 -12.28 11.15 10.05
N GLU A 186 -12.50 12.29 9.39
CA GLU A 186 -13.82 12.66 8.86
C GLU A 186 -14.32 11.70 7.76
N ILE A 187 -13.44 11.34 6.81
CA ILE A 187 -13.80 10.38 5.76
C ILE A 187 -14.17 9.03 6.39
N GLY A 188 -13.36 8.54 7.35
CA GLY A 188 -13.65 7.29 8.04
C GLY A 188 -14.96 7.31 8.85
N ALA A 189 -15.27 8.41 9.51
CA ALA A 189 -16.55 8.56 10.24
C ALA A 189 -17.73 8.61 9.26
N MET A 190 -17.62 9.46 8.23
CA MET A 190 -18.68 9.68 7.25
C MET A 190 -19.03 8.41 6.46
N THR A 191 -18.03 7.65 6.00
CA THR A 191 -18.28 6.41 5.23
C THR A 191 -18.93 5.34 6.08
N ARG A 192 -18.56 5.24 7.38
CA ARG A 192 -19.24 4.36 8.35
C ARG A 192 -20.69 4.79 8.60
N ASP A 193 -20.94 6.08 8.80
CA ASP A 193 -22.28 6.61 9.03
C ASP A 193 -23.20 6.41 7.82
N LEU A 194 -22.64 6.54 6.61
CA LEU A 194 -23.35 6.30 5.35
C LEU A 194 -23.47 4.81 5.02
N ASN A 195 -22.64 3.96 5.63
CA ASN A 195 -22.56 2.53 5.37
C ASN A 195 -22.44 2.22 3.85
N VAL A 196 -21.63 2.99 3.12
CA VAL A 196 -21.43 2.84 1.68
C VAL A 196 -20.20 1.99 1.40
N THR A 197 -20.32 1.02 0.49
CA THR A 197 -19.17 0.22 0.03
C THR A 197 -18.11 1.15 -0.56
N THR A 198 -16.94 1.17 0.04
CA THR A 198 -15.88 2.13 -0.28
C THR A 198 -14.60 1.43 -0.74
N LEU A 199 -14.07 1.84 -1.89
CA LEU A 199 -12.73 1.49 -2.31
C LEU A 199 -11.85 2.74 -2.32
N TYR A 200 -10.84 2.73 -1.47
CA TYR A 200 -9.92 3.83 -1.23
C TYR A 200 -8.53 3.48 -1.73
N VAL A 201 -7.99 4.25 -2.64
CA VAL A 201 -6.62 4.09 -3.16
C VAL A 201 -5.69 5.05 -2.44
N THR A 202 -4.58 4.54 -1.96
CA THR A 202 -3.50 5.35 -1.37
C THR A 202 -2.14 4.67 -1.52
N HIS A 203 -1.08 5.41 -1.33
CA HIS A 203 0.28 4.94 -1.09
C HIS A 203 0.73 5.20 0.36
N ASP A 204 -0.11 5.84 1.18
CA ASP A 204 0.16 6.15 2.59
C ASP A 204 -0.28 4.98 3.49
N GLN A 205 0.72 4.38 4.17
CA GLN A 205 0.49 3.24 5.06
C GLN A 205 -0.39 3.61 6.27
N VAL A 206 -0.25 4.85 6.79
CA VAL A 206 -1.02 5.29 7.95
C VAL A 206 -2.50 5.42 7.60
N GLU A 207 -2.82 5.92 6.40
CA GLU A 207 -4.19 5.95 5.90
C GLU A 207 -4.77 4.53 5.82
N ALA A 208 -4.03 3.59 5.21
CA ALA A 208 -4.47 2.22 5.06
C ALA A 208 -4.70 1.53 6.41
N LEU A 209 -3.75 1.62 7.34
CA LEU A 209 -3.83 0.96 8.65
C LEU A 209 -4.92 1.54 9.57
N THR A 210 -5.35 2.81 9.34
CA THR A 210 -6.32 3.48 10.20
C THR A 210 -7.76 3.50 9.67
N LEU A 211 -7.93 3.47 8.35
CA LEU A 211 -9.25 3.58 7.72
C LEU A 211 -9.87 2.23 7.38
N ALA A 212 -9.06 1.26 6.98
CA ALA A 212 -9.51 0.05 6.33
C ALA A 212 -10.18 -0.95 7.27
N ASP A 213 -11.26 -1.57 6.82
CA ASP A 213 -11.73 -2.86 7.34
C ASP A 213 -10.81 -3.98 6.82
N ARG A 214 -10.46 -3.92 5.52
CA ARG A 214 -9.43 -4.76 4.90
C ARG A 214 -8.54 -3.94 3.97
N ILE A 215 -7.28 -4.38 3.88
CA ILE A 215 -6.26 -3.82 3.00
C ILE A 215 -5.93 -4.87 1.93
N ALA A 216 -5.93 -4.46 0.66
CA ALA A 216 -5.36 -5.22 -0.44
C ALA A 216 -4.04 -4.54 -0.86
N VAL A 217 -2.91 -5.22 -0.69
CA VAL A 217 -1.60 -4.72 -1.10
C VAL A 217 -1.32 -5.14 -2.53
N MET A 218 -1.12 -4.14 -3.41
CA MET A 218 -0.81 -4.37 -4.82
C MET A 218 0.66 -4.16 -5.14
N ARG A 219 1.18 -5.02 -6.05
CA ARG A 219 2.49 -4.88 -6.66
C ARG A 219 2.44 -5.38 -8.11
N ASP A 220 3.00 -4.60 -9.04
CA ASP A 220 3.17 -4.97 -10.45
C ASP A 220 1.88 -5.56 -11.10
N GLY A 221 0.73 -4.93 -10.83
CA GLY A 221 -0.59 -5.32 -11.37
C GLY A 221 -1.30 -6.45 -10.63
N ARG A 222 -0.70 -7.06 -9.60
CA ARG A 222 -1.24 -8.20 -8.84
C ARG A 222 -1.48 -7.85 -7.38
N ILE A 223 -2.31 -8.63 -6.71
CA ILE A 223 -2.47 -8.58 -5.25
C ILE A 223 -1.44 -9.50 -4.59
N GLU A 224 -0.65 -8.95 -3.68
CA GLU A 224 0.35 -9.67 -2.88
C GLU A 224 -0.23 -10.20 -1.56
N ASP A 225 -1.15 -9.46 -0.95
CA ASP A 225 -1.81 -9.87 0.29
C ASP A 225 -3.15 -9.14 0.47
N VAL A 226 -4.11 -9.79 1.14
CA VAL A 226 -5.40 -9.21 1.54
C VAL A 226 -5.75 -9.65 2.94
N GLY A 227 -6.14 -8.71 3.80
CA GLY A 227 -6.57 -9.03 5.16
C GLY A 227 -6.92 -7.77 5.95
N THR A 228 -7.32 -7.94 7.21
CA THR A 228 -7.47 -6.80 8.13
C THR A 228 -6.12 -6.10 8.31
N PRO A 229 -6.10 -4.80 8.70
CA PRO A 229 -4.86 -4.08 8.96
C PRO A 229 -3.89 -4.83 9.88
N THR A 230 -4.42 -5.40 10.97
CA THR A 230 -3.62 -6.19 11.93
C THR A 230 -3.05 -7.46 11.30
N GLN A 231 -3.81 -8.12 10.43
CA GLN A 231 -3.36 -9.34 9.76
C GLN A 231 -2.24 -9.06 8.77
N VAL A 232 -2.43 -8.08 7.87
CA VAL A 232 -1.45 -7.77 6.82
C VAL A 232 -0.15 -7.23 7.43
N TYR A 233 -0.25 -6.49 8.55
CA TYR A 233 0.91 -5.95 9.26
C TYR A 233 1.69 -7.00 10.07
N ASN A 234 0.98 -7.82 10.87
CA ASN A 234 1.61 -8.77 11.80
C ASN A 234 1.87 -10.15 11.18
N ASP A 235 1.16 -10.51 10.11
CA ASP A 235 1.27 -11.81 9.45
C ASP A 235 1.30 -11.64 7.91
N PRO A 236 2.28 -10.88 7.38
CA PRO A 236 2.38 -10.59 5.96
C PRO A 236 2.58 -11.85 5.12
N ALA A 237 1.93 -11.93 3.95
CA ALA A 237 2.05 -13.08 3.06
C ALA A 237 3.41 -13.16 2.39
N THR A 238 4.02 -11.99 2.09
CA THR A 238 5.29 -11.94 1.37
C THR A 238 6.29 -11.00 2.05
N ALA A 239 7.57 -11.20 1.77
CA ALA A 239 8.65 -10.32 2.20
C ALA A 239 8.47 -8.89 1.66
N PHE A 240 7.87 -8.75 0.47
CA PHE A 240 7.51 -7.45 -0.08
C PHE A 240 6.50 -6.74 0.82
N VAL A 241 5.38 -7.39 1.18
CA VAL A 241 4.35 -6.81 2.06
C VAL A 241 4.94 -6.45 3.43
N ALA A 242 5.77 -7.34 4.00
CA ALA A 242 6.46 -7.11 5.25
C ALA A 242 7.36 -5.85 5.20
N GLY A 243 8.11 -5.69 4.10
CA GLY A 243 9.02 -4.55 3.88
C GLY A 243 8.32 -3.27 3.45
N PHE A 244 7.16 -3.38 2.80
CA PHE A 244 6.38 -2.25 2.36
C PHE A 244 5.60 -1.62 3.52
N LEU A 245 5.14 -2.40 4.50
CA LEU A 245 4.37 -1.95 5.66
C LEU A 245 5.24 -1.76 6.90
N GLY A 246 5.18 -0.56 7.47
CA GLY A 246 5.82 -0.18 8.74
C GLY A 246 6.93 0.86 8.58
N THR A 247 7.05 1.70 9.61
CA THR A 247 8.11 2.71 9.74
C THR A 247 8.66 2.61 11.17
N PRO A 248 9.93 2.20 11.33
CA PRO A 248 10.89 1.78 10.31
C PRO A 248 10.48 0.51 9.55
N ARG A 249 11.08 0.32 8.35
CA ARG A 249 10.88 -0.92 7.58
C ARG A 249 11.39 -2.13 8.37
N ILE A 250 10.80 -3.30 8.15
CA ILE A 250 11.26 -4.57 8.69
C ILE A 250 12.69 -4.88 8.21
N ASN A 251 13.51 -5.46 9.06
CA ASN A 251 14.80 -6.01 8.66
C ASN A 251 14.56 -7.33 7.94
N LEU A 252 15.02 -7.47 6.70
CA LEU A 252 15.01 -8.70 5.93
C LEU A 252 16.46 -9.20 5.83
N LEU A 253 16.77 -10.26 6.57
CA LEU A 253 18.13 -10.79 6.69
C LEU A 253 18.25 -12.06 5.84
N ALA A 254 19.27 -12.14 4.98
CA ALA A 254 19.59 -13.37 4.27
C ALA A 254 20.09 -14.43 5.27
N ALA A 255 19.59 -15.64 5.16
CA ALA A 255 19.98 -16.73 6.02
C ALA A 255 19.97 -18.07 5.28
N THR A 256 20.80 -19.02 5.76
CA THR A 256 20.76 -20.42 5.33
C THR A 256 20.28 -21.29 6.50
N VAL A 257 19.32 -22.18 6.25
CA VAL A 257 18.84 -23.13 7.26
C VAL A 257 19.94 -24.14 7.56
N ARG A 258 20.24 -24.34 8.85
CA ARG A 258 21.17 -25.37 9.34
C ARG A 258 20.47 -26.28 10.31
N VAL A 259 20.51 -27.57 10.06
CA VAL A 259 19.91 -28.59 10.92
C VAL A 259 20.99 -29.42 11.58
N THR A 260 21.06 -29.40 12.92
CA THR A 260 22.03 -30.18 13.66
C THR A 260 21.63 -31.65 13.78
N ALA A 261 22.57 -32.53 14.18
CA ALA A 261 22.32 -33.96 14.39
C ALA A 261 21.17 -34.26 15.40
N HIS A 262 20.80 -33.29 16.25
CA HIS A 262 19.69 -33.42 17.21
C HIS A 262 18.41 -32.72 16.69
N HIS A 263 18.28 -32.54 15.39
CA HIS A 263 17.14 -31.85 14.73
C HIS A 263 16.84 -30.44 15.23
N ARG A 264 17.83 -29.75 15.79
CA ARG A 264 17.72 -28.33 16.13
C ARG A 264 17.96 -27.49 14.86
N VAL A 265 17.11 -26.53 14.66
CA VAL A 265 17.19 -25.61 13.52
C VAL A 265 17.89 -24.32 13.94
N ALA A 266 18.88 -23.93 13.19
CA ALA A 266 19.52 -22.62 13.28
C ALA A 266 19.44 -21.91 11.91
N LEU A 267 19.34 -20.60 11.93
CA LEU A 267 19.37 -19.73 10.78
C LEU A 267 20.76 -19.09 10.74
N ASP A 268 21.58 -19.54 9.80
CA ASP A 268 22.96 -19.06 9.60
C ASP A 268 22.93 -17.77 8.77
N LEU A 269 23.35 -16.67 9.39
CA LEU A 269 23.41 -15.32 8.77
C LEU A 269 24.83 -15.02 8.21
N GLY A 270 25.64 -16.03 8.04
CA GLY A 270 27.02 -15.95 7.58
C GLY A 270 28.03 -15.88 8.72
N ASN A 271 28.16 -14.77 9.41
CA ASN A 271 29.08 -14.59 10.54
C ASN A 271 28.42 -14.76 11.91
N GLN A 272 27.11 -14.90 11.97
CA GLN A 272 26.28 -15.05 13.17
C GLN A 272 25.13 -16.01 12.90
N SER A 273 24.49 -16.54 13.93
CA SER A 273 23.36 -17.47 13.78
C SER A 273 22.27 -17.23 14.81
N ILE A 274 21.04 -17.58 14.44
CA ILE A 274 19.85 -17.52 15.29
C ILE A 274 19.34 -18.95 15.47
N SER A 275 19.24 -19.44 16.70
CA SER A 275 18.69 -20.75 17.00
C SER A 275 17.17 -20.65 17.21
N LEU A 276 16.40 -21.51 16.57
CA LEU A 276 14.97 -21.61 16.81
C LEU A 276 14.66 -22.59 17.92
N ASP A 277 13.62 -22.30 18.71
CA ASP A 277 13.13 -23.25 19.71
C ASP A 277 12.69 -24.55 19.01
N PRO A 278 13.09 -25.74 19.50
CA PRO A 278 12.69 -27.00 18.90
C PRO A 278 11.17 -27.25 18.90
N THR A 279 10.42 -26.59 19.80
CA THR A 279 8.96 -26.67 19.87
C THR A 279 8.26 -25.67 18.93
N ASP A 280 9.02 -24.73 18.37
CA ASP A 280 8.49 -23.76 17.41
C ASP A 280 8.03 -24.48 16.14
N ARG A 281 6.82 -24.16 15.68
CA ARG A 281 6.26 -24.70 14.44
C ARG A 281 7.19 -24.50 13.23
N ARG A 282 7.91 -23.38 13.17
CA ARG A 282 8.87 -23.09 12.11
C ARG A 282 10.04 -24.06 12.13
N SER A 283 10.52 -24.44 13.31
CA SER A 283 11.53 -25.51 13.47
C SER A 283 11.04 -26.83 12.89
N LEU A 284 9.76 -27.19 13.14
CA LEU A 284 9.17 -28.41 12.59
C LEU A 284 9.11 -28.43 11.07
N ILE A 285 8.87 -27.28 10.45
CA ILE A 285 8.84 -27.14 8.98
C ILE A 285 10.27 -27.16 8.43
N LEU A 286 11.15 -26.33 9.00
CA LEU A 286 12.49 -26.10 8.46
C LEU A 286 13.47 -27.25 8.67
N ARG A 287 13.23 -28.16 9.64
CA ARG A 287 14.10 -29.32 9.88
C ARG A 287 14.31 -30.25 8.67
N HIS A 288 13.44 -30.13 7.66
CA HIS A 288 13.54 -30.90 6.41
C HIS A 288 14.18 -30.11 5.28
N HIS A 289 14.65 -28.88 5.54
CA HIS A 289 15.17 -27.94 4.55
C HIS A 289 16.62 -27.51 4.86
N ASP A 290 17.42 -28.45 5.38
CA ASP A 290 18.86 -28.17 5.66
C ASP A 290 19.57 -27.67 4.39
N GLY A 291 20.34 -26.60 4.52
CA GLY A 291 21.04 -25.95 3.41
C GLY A 291 20.16 -25.05 2.54
N ALA A 292 18.85 -24.93 2.81
CA ALA A 292 17.99 -24.02 2.03
C ALA A 292 18.24 -22.58 2.45
N ASP A 293 18.31 -21.68 1.44
CA ASP A 293 18.39 -20.26 1.67
C ASP A 293 16.98 -19.69 1.91
N VAL A 294 16.89 -18.84 2.93
CA VAL A 294 15.65 -18.20 3.39
C VAL A 294 15.90 -16.71 3.70
N ILE A 295 14.82 -15.95 3.84
CA ILE A 295 14.86 -14.56 4.28
C ILE A 295 14.19 -14.49 5.66
N VAL A 296 14.90 -13.95 6.64
CA VAL A 296 14.40 -13.75 8.01
C VAL A 296 13.92 -12.29 8.14
N GLY A 297 12.62 -12.12 8.31
CA GLY A 297 12.02 -10.80 8.58
C GLY A 297 11.91 -10.55 10.07
N ALA A 298 12.52 -9.48 10.57
CA ALA A 298 12.41 -9.06 11.97
C ALA A 298 12.14 -7.54 12.05
N ARG A 299 11.04 -7.15 12.70
CA ARG A 299 10.73 -5.74 12.90
C ARG A 299 11.74 -5.09 13.84
N SER A 300 11.91 -3.76 13.73
CA SER A 300 12.83 -2.98 14.56
C SER A 300 12.64 -3.18 16.07
N ASN A 301 11.39 -3.39 16.50
CA ASN A 301 10.99 -3.64 17.88
C ASN A 301 11.05 -5.12 18.32
N ALA A 302 11.54 -6.01 17.46
CA ALA A 302 11.87 -7.38 17.84
C ALA A 302 13.28 -7.50 18.42
N PHE A 303 14.06 -6.42 18.38
CA PHE A 303 15.40 -6.36 18.95
C PHE A 303 15.40 -5.58 20.25
N SER A 304 16.27 -5.97 21.17
CA SER A 304 16.56 -5.24 22.41
C SER A 304 18.05 -5.25 22.71
N LEU A 305 18.54 -4.21 23.38
CA LEU A 305 19.92 -4.21 23.88
C LEU A 305 20.04 -5.21 25.04
N THR A 306 21.15 -5.94 25.07
CA THR A 306 21.41 -6.92 26.11
C THR A 306 22.91 -7.21 26.21
N ASP A 307 23.37 -7.62 27.41
CA ASP A 307 24.72 -8.11 27.61
C ASP A 307 24.77 -9.64 27.65
N ASP A 308 23.63 -10.31 27.88
CA ASP A 308 23.53 -11.77 27.95
C ASP A 308 22.12 -12.22 27.56
N ALA A 309 21.99 -12.81 26.37
CA ALA A 309 20.75 -13.43 25.91
C ALA A 309 21.02 -14.54 24.88
N PRO A 310 20.15 -15.56 24.79
CA PRO A 310 20.15 -16.46 23.66
C PRO A 310 19.84 -15.69 22.36
N ASN A 311 20.36 -16.11 21.21
CA ASN A 311 20.14 -15.45 19.91
C ASN A 311 20.62 -13.99 19.89
N GLN A 312 21.81 -13.77 20.42
CA GLN A 312 22.43 -12.44 20.45
C GLN A 312 23.15 -12.18 19.13
N LEU A 313 22.84 -11.02 18.52
CA LEU A 313 23.56 -10.47 17.39
C LEU A 313 24.50 -9.38 17.90
N THR A 314 25.75 -9.41 17.43
CA THR A 314 26.75 -8.40 17.76
C THR A 314 26.92 -7.43 16.59
N GLY A 315 26.95 -6.14 16.89
CA GLY A 315 27.13 -5.12 15.86
C GLY A 315 27.76 -3.84 16.39
N THR A 316 27.94 -2.88 15.49
CA THR A 316 28.48 -1.55 15.79
C THR A 316 27.50 -0.49 15.33
N ILE A 317 27.19 0.49 16.19
CA ILE A 317 26.31 1.61 15.87
C ILE A 317 26.91 2.46 14.73
N ARG A 318 26.20 2.56 13.61
CA ARG A 318 26.56 3.40 12.46
C ARG A 318 25.90 4.79 12.54
N ALA A 319 24.63 4.82 12.93
CA ALA A 319 23.87 6.03 13.11
C ALA A 319 22.83 5.82 14.22
N PHE A 320 22.43 6.93 14.84
CA PHE A 320 21.42 6.97 15.86
C PHE A 320 20.53 8.18 15.62
N GLU A 321 19.23 8.00 15.57
CA GLU A 321 18.25 9.03 15.27
C GLU A 321 17.21 9.10 16.39
N PHE A 322 16.92 10.30 16.89
CA PHE A 322 15.89 10.55 17.88
C PHE A 322 14.60 10.99 17.19
N HIS A 323 13.51 10.25 17.38
CA HIS A 323 12.21 10.49 16.75
C HIS A 323 11.13 10.97 17.74
N GLY A 324 11.52 11.56 18.86
CA GLY A 324 10.63 12.12 19.86
C GLY A 324 10.02 11.07 20.80
N GLN A 325 9.33 10.07 20.31
CA GLN A 325 8.72 9.00 21.11
C GLN A 325 9.57 7.72 21.15
N GLN A 326 10.53 7.59 20.28
CA GLN A 326 11.42 6.44 20.17
C GLN A 326 12.77 6.87 19.58
N SER A 327 13.79 6.07 19.79
CA SER A 327 15.10 6.22 19.18
C SER A 327 15.33 5.09 18.19
N ILE A 328 15.96 5.38 17.04
CA ILE A 328 16.25 4.41 16.00
C ILE A 328 17.78 4.28 15.88
N ALA A 329 18.26 3.07 16.10
CA ALA A 329 19.67 2.73 15.90
C ALA A 329 19.86 1.96 14.59
N PHE A 330 20.88 2.34 13.82
CA PHE A 330 21.36 1.62 12.64
C PHE A 330 22.62 0.87 13.02
N VAL A 331 22.54 -0.45 13.07
CA VAL A 331 23.59 -1.32 13.63
C VAL A 331 24.21 -2.18 12.54
N HIS A 332 25.49 -2.01 12.32
CA HIS A 332 26.23 -2.85 11.39
C HIS A 332 26.62 -4.18 12.05
N CYS A 333 25.92 -5.24 11.69
CA CYS A 333 26.14 -6.59 12.22
C CYS A 333 26.97 -7.47 11.28
N GLY A 334 27.40 -6.98 10.11
CA GLY A 334 28.09 -7.79 9.10
C GLY A 334 27.22 -8.88 8.46
N ILE A 335 25.89 -8.68 8.50
CA ILE A 335 24.86 -9.58 7.96
C ILE A 335 24.36 -8.98 6.65
N GLU A 336 24.02 -9.83 5.68
CA GLU A 336 23.41 -9.38 4.43
C GLU A 336 21.95 -9.01 4.66
N VAL A 337 21.59 -7.76 4.33
CA VAL A 337 20.22 -7.24 4.37
C VAL A 337 19.63 -7.23 2.97
N VAL A 338 18.48 -7.89 2.81
CA VAL A 338 17.78 -8.06 1.54
C VAL A 338 16.88 -6.85 1.28
N ASP A 339 16.90 -6.34 0.05
CA ASP A 339 15.98 -5.29 -0.38
C ASP A 339 14.59 -5.87 -0.71
N PRO A 340 13.53 -5.51 0.02
CA PRO A 340 12.18 -6.03 -0.21
C PRO A 340 11.66 -5.77 -1.63
N ASP A 341 12.11 -4.69 -2.26
CA ASP A 341 11.69 -4.33 -3.62
C ASP A 341 12.28 -5.27 -4.70
N ARG A 342 13.31 -6.04 -4.35
CA ARG A 342 13.96 -7.01 -5.25
C ARG A 342 13.46 -8.44 -5.06
N VAL A 343 12.89 -8.74 -3.91
CA VAL A 343 12.39 -10.09 -3.60
C VAL A 343 11.20 -10.44 -4.50
N GLY A 344 11.21 -11.64 -5.07
CA GLY A 344 10.11 -12.13 -5.90
C GLY A 344 10.01 -11.51 -7.30
N ARG A 345 10.88 -10.55 -7.66
CA ARG A 345 11.01 -10.11 -9.05
C ARG A 345 11.91 -11.07 -9.80
N ALA A 346 11.42 -11.63 -10.92
CA ALA A 346 12.29 -12.27 -11.89
C ALA A 346 13.40 -11.29 -12.26
N ALA A 347 14.66 -11.72 -12.18
CA ALA A 347 15.77 -10.91 -12.66
C ALA A 347 15.42 -10.41 -14.07
N PRO A 348 15.59 -9.11 -14.38
CA PRO A 348 15.32 -8.62 -15.72
C PRO A 348 16.10 -9.52 -16.69
N ALA A 349 15.44 -10.04 -17.71
CA ALA A 349 15.99 -10.99 -18.68
C ALA A 349 17.12 -10.37 -19.56
N HIS A 350 17.97 -9.51 -18.98
CA HIS A 350 19.08 -8.80 -19.62
C HIS A 350 20.35 -8.85 -18.79
N ALA A 351 20.83 -10.07 -18.56
CA ALA A 351 22.25 -10.34 -18.34
C ALA A 351 22.59 -11.74 -18.85
N SER A 352 22.30 -12.01 -20.13
CA SER A 352 22.99 -13.09 -20.85
C SER A 352 24.31 -12.54 -21.36
N PRO A 353 25.44 -13.27 -21.17
CA PRO A 353 26.71 -12.90 -21.78
C PRO A 353 26.55 -12.89 -23.29
N ALA A 354 27.21 -11.95 -23.93
CA ALA A 354 27.21 -11.70 -25.35
C ALA A 354 27.42 -12.99 -26.15
N ALA A 355 26.35 -13.51 -26.73
CA ALA A 355 26.36 -14.42 -27.85
C ALA A 355 25.71 -13.67 -29.01
N ASP A 356 26.46 -13.50 -30.08
CA ASP A 356 26.15 -13.01 -31.41
C ASP A 356 24.64 -12.71 -31.66
N ARG A 357 24.24 -11.46 -31.57
CA ARG A 357 22.96 -11.00 -32.09
C ARG A 357 23.19 -10.04 -33.24
N THR A 358 22.90 -10.49 -34.44
CA THR A 358 22.66 -9.62 -35.59
C THR A 358 21.72 -8.47 -35.17
N PRO A 359 22.07 -7.19 -35.46
CA PRO A 359 21.25 -6.06 -35.04
C PRO A 359 19.86 -6.11 -35.64
N SER A 360 18.82 -6.01 -34.80
CA SER A 360 17.43 -6.02 -35.21
C SER A 360 17.12 -4.84 -36.13
N PHE A 361 16.16 -4.99 -37.04
CA PHE A 361 15.74 -3.97 -37.98
C PHE A 361 15.43 -2.61 -37.32
N LEU A 362 14.91 -2.62 -36.09
CA LEU A 362 14.60 -1.41 -35.30
C LEU A 362 15.84 -0.67 -34.80
N SER A 363 16.97 -1.34 -34.54
CA SER A 363 18.21 -0.70 -34.15
C SER A 363 18.87 0.05 -35.33
N ARG A 364 18.68 -0.45 -36.55
CA ARG A 364 19.14 0.21 -37.78
C ARG A 364 18.33 1.46 -38.15
N LEU A 365 17.06 1.52 -37.80
CA LEU A 365 16.20 2.71 -38.00
C LEU A 365 16.57 3.84 -37.03
N ARG A 366 16.91 3.53 -35.78
CA ARG A 366 17.31 4.52 -34.78
C ARG A 366 18.66 5.20 -35.11
N SER A 367 19.62 4.46 -35.61
CA SER A 367 20.92 5.03 -36.02
C SER A 367 20.83 5.94 -37.24
N ARG A 368 19.82 5.78 -38.10
CA ARG A 368 19.55 6.63 -39.27
C ARG A 368 18.77 7.90 -38.94
N ALA A 369 18.02 7.94 -37.80
CA ALA A 369 17.22 9.07 -37.40
C ALA A 369 17.95 10.11 -36.51
N GLY A 370 19.23 9.94 -36.22
CA GLY A 370 20.04 10.92 -35.46
C GLY A 370 19.53 11.15 -34.01
N LEU A 371 18.72 10.24 -33.47
CA LEU A 371 18.22 10.33 -32.09
C LEU A 371 19.33 9.82 -31.17
N GLY A 372 19.96 10.74 -30.43
CA GLY A 372 20.97 10.48 -29.44
C GLY A 372 20.55 9.45 -28.40
N ALA A 373 21.53 8.76 -27.79
CA ALA A 373 21.29 7.86 -26.68
C ALA A 373 20.51 8.58 -25.57
N PRO A 374 19.60 7.87 -24.86
CA PRO A 374 18.93 8.46 -23.70
C PRO A 374 19.99 8.93 -22.70
N PRO A 375 19.75 10.06 -22.00
CA PRO A 375 20.67 10.52 -20.97
C PRO A 375 20.87 9.43 -19.92
N PRO A 376 22.08 9.29 -19.35
CA PRO A 376 22.33 8.37 -18.26
C PRO A 376 21.35 8.66 -17.12
N PRO A 377 20.90 7.62 -16.38
CA PRO A 377 20.02 7.83 -15.23
C PRO A 377 20.69 8.81 -14.26
N ALA A 378 19.90 9.74 -13.72
CA ALA A 378 20.39 10.72 -12.75
C ALA A 378 21.11 10.00 -11.60
N PRO A 379 22.25 10.52 -11.10
CA PRO A 379 22.95 9.90 -9.98
C PRO A 379 22.00 9.80 -8.78
N GLU A 380 21.89 8.59 -8.22
CA GLU A 380 21.15 8.36 -6.99
C GLU A 380 21.68 9.28 -5.89
N PRO A 381 20.83 9.86 -5.04
CA PRO A 381 21.29 10.75 -3.97
C PRO A 381 22.26 9.98 -3.04
N HIS A 382 23.44 10.52 -2.86
CA HIS A 382 24.58 9.90 -2.16
C HIS A 382 24.34 9.51 -0.68
N GLY A 383 23.13 9.62 -0.15
CA GLY A 383 22.76 9.22 1.23
C GLY A 383 22.16 7.83 1.39
N ALA A 384 21.76 7.16 0.30
CA ALA A 384 20.97 5.91 0.38
C ALA A 384 21.82 4.62 0.42
N THR A 385 23.08 4.67 -0.02
CA THR A 385 23.92 3.47 -0.20
C THR A 385 24.50 2.91 1.10
N HIS A 386 24.64 3.71 2.16
CA HIS A 386 25.20 3.25 3.44
C HIS A 386 24.17 2.65 4.42
N ARG A 387 22.87 2.83 4.20
CA ARG A 387 21.80 2.35 5.07
C ARG A 387 21.30 0.94 4.76
N ARG A 388 21.64 0.39 3.59
CA ARG A 388 21.09 -0.92 3.12
C ARG A 388 21.74 -2.16 3.76
N ALA A 389 22.83 -1.99 4.50
CA ALA A 389 23.55 -3.09 5.14
C ALA A 389 23.44 -3.10 6.68
N ASP A 390 22.62 -2.24 7.26
CA ASP A 390 22.50 -2.09 8.70
C ASP A 390 21.15 -2.66 9.19
N VAL A 391 21.19 -3.32 10.36
CA VAL A 391 20.01 -3.75 11.09
C VAL A 391 19.42 -2.53 11.79
N VAL A 392 18.13 -2.28 11.57
CA VAL A 392 17.40 -1.15 12.17
C VAL A 392 16.74 -1.61 13.45
N VAL A 393 17.04 -0.94 14.56
CA VAL A 393 16.58 -1.31 15.90
C VAL A 393 15.84 -0.12 16.52
N GLU A 394 14.66 -0.39 17.06
CA GLU A 394 13.89 0.58 17.86
C GLU A 394 14.27 0.45 19.33
N LEU A 395 14.64 1.56 19.95
CA LEU A 395 15.10 1.62 21.32
C LEU A 395 14.27 2.61 22.13
N PRO A 396 14.19 2.45 23.46
CA PRO A 396 13.59 3.44 24.35
C PRO A 396 14.17 4.84 24.13
N VAL A 397 13.35 5.85 24.39
CA VAL A 397 13.66 7.27 24.15
C VAL A 397 14.86 7.79 24.94
N ASP A 398 15.07 7.22 26.12
CA ASP A 398 16.15 7.55 27.05
C ASP A 398 17.48 6.85 26.77
N THR A 399 17.52 6.05 25.69
CA THR A 399 18.74 5.36 25.26
C THR A 399 19.67 6.36 24.56
N GLU A 400 20.90 6.52 25.06
CA GLU A 400 21.95 7.30 24.44
C GLU A 400 23.06 6.37 23.96
N LEU A 401 23.32 6.33 22.65
CA LEU A 401 24.36 5.53 22.04
C LEU A 401 25.21 6.36 21.08
N ALA A 402 26.51 6.31 21.28
CA ALA A 402 27.45 6.99 20.39
C ALA A 402 27.73 6.14 19.13
N ARG A 403 27.99 6.81 18.02
CA ARG A 403 28.48 6.15 16.81
C ARG A 403 29.79 5.43 17.11
N GLY A 404 29.94 4.19 16.60
CA GLY A 404 31.10 3.32 16.85
C GLY A 404 30.98 2.46 18.10
N THR A 405 29.96 2.64 18.94
CA THR A 405 29.71 1.78 20.11
C THR A 405 29.39 0.36 19.64
N ARG A 406 30.07 -0.62 20.22
CA ARG A 406 29.75 -2.04 20.04
C ARG A 406 28.55 -2.37 20.92
N VAL A 407 27.56 -3.05 20.34
CA VAL A 407 26.32 -3.43 21.02
C VAL A 407 26.01 -4.91 20.78
N HIS A 408 25.27 -5.48 21.72
CA HIS A 408 24.69 -6.80 21.65
C HIS A 408 23.17 -6.67 21.58
N LEU A 409 22.57 -7.31 20.59
CA LEU A 409 21.14 -7.25 20.31
C LEU A 409 20.52 -8.62 20.55
N ALA A 410 19.65 -8.76 21.53
CA ALA A 410 18.78 -9.92 21.64
C ALA A 410 17.70 -9.84 20.56
N LEU A 411 17.46 -10.93 19.85
CA LEU A 411 16.36 -11.07 18.91
C LEU A 411 15.26 -11.95 19.48
N ASP A 412 14.06 -11.41 19.62
CA ASP A 412 12.87 -12.17 19.96
C ASP A 412 12.44 -13.04 18.77
N THR A 413 12.81 -14.31 18.80
CA THR A 413 12.52 -15.25 17.73
C THR A 413 11.03 -15.58 17.59
N SER A 414 10.19 -15.28 18.57
CA SER A 414 8.73 -15.44 18.45
C SER A 414 8.12 -14.45 17.45
N ARG A 415 8.81 -13.33 17.20
CA ARG A 415 8.36 -12.19 16.37
C ARG A 415 9.02 -12.12 15.00
N ILE A 416 9.79 -13.13 14.59
CA ILE A 416 10.36 -13.20 13.26
C ILE A 416 9.40 -13.86 12.27
N HIS A 417 9.58 -13.52 10.98
CA HIS A 417 8.92 -14.15 9.85
C HIS A 417 9.96 -14.82 8.97
N ILE A 418 9.63 -15.96 8.39
CA ILE A 418 10.55 -16.67 7.50
C ILE A 418 9.91 -16.76 6.11
N PHE A 419 10.66 -16.31 5.12
CA PHE A 419 10.25 -16.33 3.72
C PHE A 419 11.23 -17.16 2.90
N ASP A 420 10.75 -17.79 1.85
CA ASP A 420 11.59 -18.43 0.85
C ASP A 420 12.29 -17.38 -0.05
N GLN A 421 13.14 -17.84 -0.98
CA GLN A 421 13.84 -16.96 -1.91
C GLN A 421 12.91 -16.22 -2.88
N THR A 422 11.69 -16.72 -3.11
CA THR A 422 10.66 -16.06 -3.92
C THR A 422 9.90 -15.02 -3.11
N GLY A 423 10.16 -14.94 -1.81
CA GLY A 423 9.58 -13.99 -0.89
C GLY A 423 8.26 -14.45 -0.26
N HIS A 424 7.82 -15.69 -0.47
CA HIS A 424 6.60 -16.21 0.16
C HIS A 424 6.88 -16.75 1.56
N ARG A 425 5.90 -16.58 2.46
CA ARG A 425 5.97 -17.10 3.83
C ARG A 425 6.05 -18.62 3.85
N VAL A 426 7.08 -19.16 4.54
CA VAL A 426 7.30 -20.61 4.68
C VAL A 426 6.35 -21.21 5.73
N ASP A 427 6.00 -20.46 6.77
CA ASP A 427 5.28 -20.93 7.95
C ASP A 427 3.81 -20.47 8.04
N ARG A 428 3.30 -19.78 6.99
CA ARG A 428 1.91 -19.31 6.94
C ARG A 428 0.95 -20.47 6.65
N ILE A 429 -0.10 -20.58 7.44
CA ILE A 429 -1.25 -21.44 7.09
C ILE A 429 -2.01 -20.72 5.99
N THR A 430 -2.16 -21.34 4.83
CA THR A 430 -3.04 -20.83 3.77
C THR A 430 -4.43 -20.65 4.36
N ARG A 431 -4.94 -19.43 4.27
CA ARG A 431 -6.28 -19.05 4.75
C ARG A 431 -7.34 -19.44 3.76
#